data_afb69c8e2aed5b9428718cd8ee93a2d9
#
_entry.id   afb69c8e2aed5b9428718cd8ee93a2d9
#
_cell.length_a   1.000
_cell.length_b   1.000
_cell.length_c   1.000
_cell.angle_alpha   90.00
_cell.angle_beta   90.00
_cell.angle_gamma   90.00
#
_symmetry.space_group_name_H-M   'P 1'
#
loop_
_entity.id
_entity.type
_entity.pdbx_description
1 polymer ?
#
loop_
_entity_poly.entity_id
_entity_poly.type
_entity_poly.pdbx_seq_one_letter_code
_entity_poly.pdbx_strand_id
1 'polypeptide(L)'
;MKENGFWKVCEALDCERRVELLRLLLIGEKTDFPCVNELSERMDLSSATVSVHLKKLATAGLAISKRTDRRVYYRAIATTDDGERVLEALRSFFLTRPTEERLRHFGDYVHALSHVRRNAIVRYLHKRPGRSLKELAAETDMPPQTADRLWGDLDKAHIVDLNGMVVMPESGPEATLLELTLA
;
A
#
# COMPACT_ATOMS: atom_id res chain seq x y z
N MET A 1 14.73 12.95 11.71
CA MET A 1 13.92 12.85 10.47
C MET A 1 12.47 12.70 10.89
N LYS A 2 11.55 13.61 10.48
CA LYS A 2 10.12 13.37 10.69
C LYS A 2 9.77 12.15 9.85
N GLU A 3 9.29 11.09 10.49
CA GLU A 3 8.76 9.92 9.80
C GLU A 3 7.51 10.37 9.03
N ASN A 4 7.58 10.32 7.71
CA ASN A 4 6.39 10.37 6.91
C ASN A 4 5.60 9.09 7.22
N GLY A 5 4.45 9.22 7.86
CA GLY A 5 3.60 8.08 8.27
C GLY A 5 2.98 7.30 7.11
N PHE A 6 3.33 7.64 5.87
CA PHE A 6 2.75 7.05 4.65
C PHE A 6 2.97 5.53 4.53
N TRP A 7 4.06 4.99 5.08
CA TRP A 7 4.27 3.53 5.16
C TRP A 7 3.09 2.77 5.78
N LYS A 8 2.28 3.43 6.64
CA LYS A 8 1.07 2.83 7.24
C LYS A 8 -0.04 2.59 6.20
N VAL A 9 -0.11 3.43 5.17
CA VAL A 9 -1.02 3.22 4.03
C VAL A 9 -0.57 1.98 3.25
N CYS A 10 0.72 1.87 2.95
CA CYS A 10 1.28 0.67 2.31
C CYS A 10 1.08 -0.57 3.20
N GLU A 11 1.31 -0.49 4.52
CA GLU A 11 1.02 -1.58 5.46
C GLU A 11 -0.45 -2.01 5.42
N ALA A 12 -1.37 -1.08 5.32
CA ALA A 12 -2.79 -1.39 5.20
C ALA A 12 -3.12 -2.08 3.86
N LEU A 13 -2.40 -1.79 2.80
CA LEU A 13 -2.53 -2.43 1.48
C LEU A 13 -1.73 -3.74 1.37
N ASP A 14 -0.76 -4.00 2.25
CA ASP A 14 0.06 -5.22 2.28
C ASP A 14 -0.73 -6.44 2.79
N CYS A 15 -1.84 -6.71 2.12
CA CYS A 15 -2.69 -7.87 2.36
C CYS A 15 -3.69 -8.00 1.21
N GLU A 16 -3.63 -9.08 0.47
CA GLU A 16 -4.51 -9.36 -0.67
C GLU A 16 -6.00 -9.20 -0.33
N ARG A 17 -6.44 -9.71 0.83
CA ARG A 17 -7.84 -9.59 1.28
C ARG A 17 -8.28 -8.14 1.51
N ARG A 18 -7.37 -7.28 1.98
CA ARG A 18 -7.67 -5.85 2.15
C ARG A 18 -7.72 -5.12 0.80
N VAL A 19 -6.83 -5.46 -0.11
CA VAL A 19 -6.83 -4.92 -1.48
C VAL A 19 -8.14 -5.31 -2.18
N GLU A 20 -8.57 -6.57 -2.05
CA GLU A 20 -9.83 -7.05 -2.62
C GLU A 20 -11.06 -6.37 -2.00
N LEU A 21 -11.11 -6.21 -0.68
CA LEU A 21 -12.17 -5.43 -0.02
C LEU A 21 -12.21 -3.99 -0.51
N LEU A 22 -11.04 -3.36 -0.64
CA LEU A 22 -10.95 -2.00 -1.15
C LEU A 22 -11.41 -1.91 -2.60
N ARG A 23 -11.08 -2.91 -3.44
CA ARG A 23 -11.59 -3.04 -4.81
C ARG A 23 -13.11 -3.08 -4.84
N LEU A 24 -13.73 -3.92 -4.00
CA LEU A 24 -15.20 -4.01 -3.90
C LEU A 24 -15.83 -2.68 -3.50
N LEU A 25 -15.20 -1.92 -2.60
CA LEU A 25 -15.67 -0.61 -2.17
C LEU A 25 -15.47 0.49 -3.25
N LEU A 26 -14.44 0.36 -4.11
CA LEU A 26 -14.09 1.37 -5.12
C LEU A 26 -14.90 1.23 -6.41
N ILE A 27 -15.12 -0.02 -6.87
CA ILE A 27 -15.79 -0.31 -8.14
C ILE A 27 -17.18 -0.95 -7.99
N GLY A 28 -17.66 -1.10 -6.76
CA GLY A 28 -19.05 -1.48 -6.47
C GLY A 28 -20.04 -0.40 -6.96
N GLU A 29 -21.31 -0.77 -7.10
CA GLU A 29 -22.34 0.18 -7.52
C GLU A 29 -22.43 1.37 -6.57
N LYS A 30 -22.44 2.58 -7.15
CA LYS A 30 -22.36 3.86 -6.41
C LYS A 30 -23.53 4.09 -5.43
N THR A 31 -24.60 3.32 -5.55
CA THR A 31 -25.83 3.51 -4.79
C THR A 31 -25.85 2.83 -3.42
N ASP A 32 -25.06 1.78 -3.23
CA ASP A 32 -25.11 1.00 -2.01
C ASP A 32 -23.81 1.05 -1.22
N PHE A 33 -23.92 1.51 0.03
CA PHE A 33 -22.90 1.28 1.03
C PHE A 33 -22.97 -0.18 1.45
N PRO A 34 -22.04 -1.05 1.07
CA PRO A 34 -22.12 -2.43 1.50
C PRO A 34 -21.94 -2.50 3.02
N CYS A 35 -22.77 -3.29 3.68
CA CYS A 35 -22.58 -3.63 5.08
C CYS A 35 -21.54 -4.76 5.23
N VAL A 36 -21.04 -4.94 6.46
CA VAL A 36 -20.05 -5.98 6.74
C VAL A 36 -20.52 -7.38 6.32
N ASN A 37 -21.81 -7.71 6.49
CA ASN A 37 -22.33 -9.02 6.13
C ASN A 37 -22.31 -9.26 4.62
N GLU A 38 -22.72 -8.27 3.82
CA GLU A 38 -22.69 -8.35 2.35
C GLU A 38 -21.24 -8.52 1.85
N LEU A 39 -20.28 -7.79 2.44
CA LEU A 39 -18.87 -7.96 2.11
C LEU A 39 -18.33 -9.33 2.55
N SER A 40 -18.81 -9.85 3.68
CA SER A 40 -18.48 -11.16 4.20
C SER A 40 -18.91 -12.29 3.23
N GLU A 41 -20.14 -12.21 2.71
CA GLU A 41 -20.65 -13.13 1.72
C GLU A 41 -19.86 -13.07 0.40
N ARG A 42 -19.58 -11.86 -0.12
CA ARG A 42 -18.81 -11.67 -1.36
C ARG A 42 -17.37 -12.15 -1.27
N MET A 43 -16.77 -12.11 -0.08
CA MET A 43 -15.38 -12.48 0.16
C MET A 43 -15.22 -13.94 0.61
N ASP A 44 -16.30 -14.63 0.92
CA ASP A 44 -16.31 -15.95 1.58
C ASP A 44 -15.46 -15.94 2.86
N LEU A 45 -15.67 -14.91 3.70
CA LEU A 45 -14.97 -14.71 4.97
C LEU A 45 -15.96 -14.47 6.11
N SER A 46 -15.56 -14.74 7.36
CA SER A 46 -16.40 -14.37 8.50
C SER A 46 -16.57 -12.86 8.63
N SER A 47 -17.73 -12.39 9.10
CA SER A 47 -17.98 -10.97 9.37
C SER A 47 -16.98 -10.37 10.37
N ALA A 48 -16.48 -11.17 11.30
CA ALA A 48 -15.43 -10.76 12.24
C ALA A 48 -14.11 -10.47 11.51
N THR A 49 -13.69 -11.34 10.58
CA THR A 49 -12.49 -11.17 9.77
C THR A 49 -12.60 -9.93 8.87
N VAL A 50 -13.73 -9.80 8.16
CA VAL A 50 -13.99 -8.63 7.31
C VAL A 50 -13.95 -7.33 8.12
N SER A 51 -14.56 -7.32 9.31
CA SER A 51 -14.54 -6.15 10.20
C SER A 51 -13.11 -5.75 10.61
N VAL A 52 -12.24 -6.72 10.87
CA VAL A 52 -10.82 -6.45 11.20
C VAL A 52 -10.10 -5.82 10.02
N HIS A 53 -10.28 -6.35 8.80
CA HIS A 53 -9.67 -5.80 7.59
C HIS A 53 -10.17 -4.39 7.27
N LEU A 54 -11.48 -4.16 7.36
CA LEU A 54 -12.08 -2.84 7.11
C LEU A 54 -11.62 -1.79 8.14
N LYS A 55 -11.50 -2.17 9.42
CA LYS A 55 -10.95 -1.28 10.45
C LYS A 55 -9.51 -0.86 10.14
N LYS A 56 -8.66 -1.78 9.65
CA LYS A 56 -7.29 -1.44 9.25
C LYS A 56 -7.27 -0.44 8.09
N LEU A 57 -8.11 -0.63 7.07
CA LEU A 57 -8.26 0.32 5.97
C LEU A 57 -8.74 1.70 6.47
N ALA A 58 -9.72 1.72 7.38
CA ALA A 58 -10.22 2.96 7.98
C ALA A 58 -9.14 3.67 8.82
N THR A 59 -8.36 2.92 9.61
CA THR A 59 -7.25 3.48 10.41
C THR A 59 -6.15 4.07 9.52
N ALA A 60 -5.94 3.51 8.32
CA ALA A 60 -5.02 4.04 7.32
C ALA A 60 -5.59 5.22 6.52
N GLY A 61 -6.82 5.64 6.79
CA GLY A 61 -7.45 6.76 6.10
C GLY A 61 -7.99 6.44 4.71
N LEU A 62 -8.15 5.16 4.35
CA LEU A 62 -8.62 4.71 3.04
C LEU A 62 -10.12 4.36 3.01
N ALA A 63 -10.77 4.32 4.15
CA ALA A 63 -12.20 4.03 4.26
C ALA A 63 -12.82 4.78 5.43
N ILE A 64 -14.11 5.04 5.33
CA ILE A 64 -14.94 5.51 6.44
C ILE A 64 -16.03 4.49 6.74
N SER A 65 -16.50 4.47 7.98
CA SER A 65 -17.62 3.64 8.40
C SER A 65 -18.76 4.50 8.91
N LYS A 66 -19.99 4.04 8.67
CA LYS A 66 -21.21 4.59 9.24
C LYS A 66 -22.01 3.47 9.89
N ARG A 67 -22.36 3.65 11.15
CA ARG A 67 -23.27 2.74 11.85
C ARG A 67 -24.71 3.24 11.70
N THR A 68 -25.59 2.36 11.25
CA THR A 68 -27.02 2.61 11.21
C THR A 68 -27.70 1.39 11.82
N ASP A 69 -28.42 1.58 12.92
CA ASP A 69 -29.02 0.54 13.73
C ASP A 69 -28.02 -0.54 14.19
N ARG A 70 -28.22 -1.78 13.73
CA ARG A 70 -27.35 -2.93 14.08
C ARG A 70 -26.29 -3.23 13.00
N ARG A 71 -26.25 -2.44 11.90
CA ARG A 71 -25.32 -2.66 10.77
C ARG A 71 -24.24 -1.59 10.72
N VAL A 72 -23.07 -2.00 10.27
CA VAL A 72 -21.94 -1.09 9.98
C VAL A 72 -21.69 -1.15 8.49
N TYR A 73 -21.73 0.00 7.86
CA TYR A 73 -21.54 0.21 6.43
C TYR A 73 -20.16 0.85 6.19
N TYR A 74 -19.53 0.53 5.08
CA TYR A 74 -18.22 1.07 4.74
C TYR A 74 -18.22 1.70 3.34
N ARG A 75 -17.38 2.72 3.18
CA ARG A 75 -17.07 3.33 1.87
C ARG A 75 -15.57 3.57 1.75
N ALA A 76 -15.04 3.43 0.52
CA ALA A 76 -13.71 3.91 0.17
C ALA A 76 -13.77 5.44 -0.02
N ILE A 77 -13.55 6.14 1.07
CA ILE A 77 -13.44 7.62 1.12
C ILE A 77 -12.20 7.91 1.95
N ALA A 78 -11.30 8.70 1.39
CA ALA A 78 -10.09 9.10 2.07
C ALA A 78 -10.37 10.12 3.17
N THR A 79 -9.53 10.11 4.19
CA THR A 79 -9.53 11.11 5.27
C THR A 79 -8.35 12.07 5.19
N THR A 80 -7.49 11.90 4.17
CA THR A 80 -6.31 12.73 3.88
C THR A 80 -6.12 12.90 2.37
N ASP A 81 -5.44 13.96 1.95
CA ASP A 81 -5.13 14.20 0.54
C ASP A 81 -4.28 13.07 -0.08
N ASP A 82 -3.33 12.54 0.67
CA ASP A 82 -2.53 11.38 0.26
C ASP A 82 -3.39 10.14 0.05
N GLY A 83 -4.33 9.90 0.96
CA GLY A 83 -5.31 8.81 0.85
C GLY A 83 -6.20 8.97 -0.40
N GLU A 84 -6.63 10.19 -0.73
CA GLU A 84 -7.44 10.47 -1.93
C GLU A 84 -6.67 10.12 -3.21
N ARG A 85 -5.41 10.57 -3.31
CA ARG A 85 -4.53 10.23 -4.44
C ARG A 85 -4.36 8.71 -4.60
N VAL A 86 -4.19 7.99 -3.49
CA VAL A 86 -4.08 6.52 -3.50
C VAL A 86 -5.38 5.87 -3.96
N LEU A 87 -6.53 6.31 -3.44
CA LEU A 87 -7.84 5.74 -3.83
C LEU A 87 -8.14 6.01 -5.31
N GLU A 88 -7.80 7.18 -5.84
CA GLU A 88 -7.97 7.51 -7.26
C GLU A 88 -7.10 6.62 -8.15
N ALA A 89 -5.81 6.47 -7.80
CA ALA A 89 -4.89 5.60 -8.53
C ALA A 89 -5.33 4.13 -8.51
N LEU A 90 -5.80 3.63 -7.35
CA LEU A 90 -6.32 2.27 -7.22
C LEU A 90 -7.63 2.08 -7.98
N ARG A 91 -8.53 3.07 -7.96
CA ARG A 91 -9.78 3.01 -8.76
C ARG A 91 -9.46 2.89 -10.24
N SER A 92 -8.59 3.74 -10.75
CA SER A 92 -8.13 3.71 -12.15
C SER A 92 -7.52 2.35 -12.48
N PHE A 93 -6.64 1.83 -11.63
CA PHE A 93 -6.01 0.53 -11.78
C PHE A 93 -7.04 -0.62 -11.86
N PHE A 94 -7.99 -0.70 -10.94
CA PHE A 94 -8.97 -1.77 -10.93
C PHE A 94 -9.97 -1.70 -12.10
N LEU A 95 -10.24 -0.51 -12.62
CA LEU A 95 -11.08 -0.33 -13.81
C LEU A 95 -10.43 -0.92 -15.08
N THR A 96 -9.10 -1.05 -15.13
CA THR A 96 -8.40 -1.73 -16.23
C THR A 96 -8.54 -3.26 -16.19
N ARG A 97 -9.14 -3.82 -15.12
CA ARG A 97 -9.24 -5.27 -14.88
C ARG A 97 -7.85 -5.95 -14.94
N PRO A 98 -6.94 -5.62 -14.03
CA PRO A 98 -5.58 -6.11 -14.07
C PRO A 98 -5.53 -7.63 -13.99
N THR A 99 -4.56 -8.22 -14.67
CA THR A 99 -4.27 -9.67 -14.60
C THR A 99 -3.79 -10.07 -13.20
N GLU A 100 -3.82 -11.37 -12.87
CA GLU A 100 -3.26 -11.89 -11.62
C GLU A 100 -1.78 -11.56 -11.45
N GLU A 101 -1.01 -11.61 -12.55
CA GLU A 101 0.40 -11.23 -12.55
C GLU A 101 0.58 -9.75 -12.19
N ARG A 102 -0.25 -8.87 -12.75
CA ARG A 102 -0.21 -7.43 -12.45
C ARG A 102 -0.63 -7.13 -11.01
N LEU A 103 -1.61 -7.87 -10.47
CA LEU A 103 -2.01 -7.78 -9.06
C LEU A 103 -0.89 -8.26 -8.12
N ARG A 104 -0.19 -9.33 -8.49
CA ARG A 104 0.96 -9.85 -7.72
C ARG A 104 2.10 -8.85 -7.72
N HIS A 105 2.45 -8.28 -8.88
CA HIS A 105 3.47 -7.25 -8.97
C HIS A 105 3.13 -6.03 -8.10
N PHE A 106 1.88 -5.56 -8.14
CA PHE A 106 1.40 -4.51 -7.24
C PHE A 106 1.55 -4.91 -5.77
N GLY A 107 1.20 -6.15 -5.41
CA GLY A 107 1.37 -6.68 -4.06
C GLY A 107 2.82 -6.69 -3.58
N ASP A 108 3.76 -7.15 -4.42
CA ASP A 108 5.21 -7.13 -4.12
C ASP A 108 5.70 -5.67 -3.92
N TYR A 109 5.21 -4.74 -4.74
CA TYR A 109 5.53 -3.32 -4.64
C TYR A 109 5.04 -2.68 -3.33
N VAL A 110 3.79 -2.94 -2.99
CA VAL A 110 3.18 -2.51 -1.72
C VAL A 110 3.94 -3.10 -0.53
N HIS A 111 4.25 -4.41 -0.58
CA HIS A 111 5.02 -5.09 0.46
C HIS A 111 6.37 -4.41 0.68
N ALA A 112 7.07 -4.09 -0.38
CA ALA A 112 8.37 -3.42 -0.31
C ALA A 112 8.27 -2.05 0.38
N LEU A 113 7.19 -1.31 0.23
CA LEU A 113 6.94 0.00 0.86
C LEU A 113 6.22 -0.07 2.22
N SER A 114 5.75 -1.23 2.67
CA SER A 114 4.94 -1.40 3.88
C SER A 114 5.73 -1.33 5.20
N HIS A 115 7.04 -1.18 5.16
CA HIS A 115 7.89 -1.22 6.33
C HIS A 115 8.69 0.08 6.50
N VAL A 116 8.66 0.67 7.70
CA VAL A 116 9.32 1.94 8.02
C VAL A 116 10.79 2.01 7.61
N ARG A 117 11.56 0.92 7.81
CA ARG A 117 12.99 0.88 7.45
C ARG A 117 13.20 0.85 5.94
N ARG A 118 12.37 0.10 5.17
CA ARG A 118 12.45 0.08 3.70
C ARG A 118 12.11 1.44 3.12
N ASN A 119 11.06 2.10 3.63
CA ASN A 119 10.75 3.48 3.27
C ASN A 119 11.94 4.43 3.55
N ALA A 120 12.61 4.28 4.70
CA ALA A 120 13.79 5.09 5.02
C ALA A 120 14.95 4.86 4.03
N ILE A 121 15.16 3.60 3.61
CA ILE A 121 16.16 3.25 2.59
C ILE A 121 15.83 3.91 1.25
N VAL A 122 14.58 3.79 0.78
CA VAL A 122 14.14 4.38 -0.49
C VAL A 122 14.33 5.90 -0.48
N ARG A 123 13.93 6.58 0.59
CA ARG A 123 14.13 8.03 0.76
C ARG A 123 15.60 8.42 0.85
N TYR A 124 16.43 7.60 1.46
CA TYR A 124 17.86 7.82 1.53
C TYR A 124 18.50 7.73 0.15
N LEU A 125 18.21 6.66 -0.60
CA LEU A 125 18.73 6.44 -1.95
C LEU A 125 18.25 7.49 -2.95
N HIS A 126 16.99 7.92 -2.83
CA HIS A 126 16.47 9.00 -3.67
C HIS A 126 17.25 10.31 -3.48
N LYS A 127 17.64 10.63 -2.24
CA LYS A 127 18.44 11.82 -1.95
C LYS A 127 19.92 11.66 -2.28
N ARG A 128 20.42 10.43 -2.34
CA ARG A 128 21.83 10.08 -2.55
C ARG A 128 21.93 8.90 -3.52
N PRO A 129 21.60 9.13 -4.81
CA PRO A 129 21.59 8.07 -5.81
C PRO A 129 22.97 7.45 -6.02
N GLY A 130 22.98 6.20 -6.44
CA GLY A 130 24.22 5.46 -6.77
C GLY A 130 24.97 4.94 -5.55
N ARG A 131 24.34 4.89 -4.37
CA ARG A 131 24.94 4.30 -3.18
C ARG A 131 24.84 2.78 -3.18
N SER A 132 25.94 2.13 -2.86
CA SER A 132 25.97 0.67 -2.69
C SER A 132 25.30 0.26 -1.38
N LEU A 133 24.87 -1.00 -1.33
CA LEU A 133 24.33 -1.62 -0.12
C LEU A 133 25.29 -1.51 1.07
N LYS A 134 26.61 -1.63 0.83
CA LYS A 134 27.65 -1.54 1.87
C LYS A 134 27.73 -0.12 2.47
N GLU A 135 27.65 0.91 1.63
CA GLU A 135 27.65 2.31 2.08
C GLU A 135 26.36 2.62 2.86
N LEU A 136 25.22 2.15 2.37
CA LEU A 136 23.93 2.27 3.06
C LEU A 136 24.00 1.65 4.48
N ALA A 137 24.50 0.42 4.60
CA ALA A 137 24.61 -0.28 5.87
C ALA A 137 25.51 0.49 6.86
N ALA A 138 26.66 1.00 6.39
CA ALA A 138 27.59 1.76 7.20
C ALA A 138 27.02 3.12 7.66
N GLU A 139 26.33 3.86 6.78
CA GLU A 139 25.78 5.18 7.10
C GLU A 139 24.49 5.11 7.96
N THR A 140 23.77 3.99 7.95
CA THR A 140 22.54 3.80 8.71
C THR A 140 22.70 2.98 9.98
N ASP A 141 23.95 2.59 10.32
CA ASP A 141 24.27 1.69 11.45
C ASP A 141 23.42 0.40 11.43
N MET A 142 23.21 -0.13 10.22
CA MET A 142 22.39 -1.30 9.99
C MET A 142 23.26 -2.54 9.85
N PRO A 143 22.95 -3.65 10.55
CA PRO A 143 23.67 -4.90 10.34
C PRO A 143 23.63 -5.32 8.85
N PRO A 144 24.76 -5.74 8.25
CA PRO A 144 24.84 -6.06 6.82
C PRO A 144 23.78 -7.04 6.34
N GLN A 145 23.50 -8.10 7.11
CA GLN A 145 22.46 -9.08 6.79
C GLN A 145 21.05 -8.47 6.76
N THR A 146 20.78 -7.50 7.63
CA THR A 146 19.50 -6.78 7.64
C THR A 146 19.39 -5.88 6.43
N ALA A 147 20.46 -5.16 6.08
CA ALA A 147 20.53 -4.31 4.90
C ALA A 147 20.32 -5.14 3.62
N ASP A 148 21.00 -6.28 3.50
CA ASP A 148 20.89 -7.20 2.36
C ASP A 148 19.45 -7.71 2.16
N ARG A 149 18.80 -8.17 3.23
CA ARG A 149 17.40 -8.62 3.16
C ARG A 149 16.44 -7.50 2.75
N LEU A 150 16.58 -6.31 3.34
CA LEU A 150 15.69 -5.18 3.03
C LEU A 150 15.92 -4.66 1.61
N TRP A 151 17.16 -4.69 1.12
CA TRP A 151 17.50 -4.38 -0.26
C TRP A 151 16.88 -5.39 -1.22
N GLY A 152 16.98 -6.70 -0.92
CA GLY A 152 16.39 -7.76 -1.74
C GLY A 152 14.88 -7.60 -1.91
N ASP A 153 14.15 -7.14 -0.89
CA ASP A 153 12.71 -6.84 -1.00
C ASP A 153 12.45 -5.67 -1.97
N LEU A 154 13.31 -4.63 -1.95
CA LEU A 154 13.20 -3.46 -2.83
C LEU A 154 13.60 -3.78 -4.28
N ASP A 155 14.65 -4.57 -4.46
CA ASP A 155 15.13 -5.03 -5.79
C ASP A 155 14.09 -5.93 -6.45
N LYS A 156 13.54 -6.91 -5.72
CA LYS A 156 12.47 -7.78 -6.20
C LYS A 156 11.23 -7.01 -6.66
N ALA A 157 10.91 -5.91 -5.99
CA ALA A 157 9.81 -5.02 -6.36
C ALA A 157 10.18 -4.00 -7.45
N HIS A 158 11.42 -4.04 -7.97
CA HIS A 158 11.95 -3.08 -8.93
C HIS A 158 11.89 -1.62 -8.47
N ILE A 159 11.99 -1.38 -7.17
CA ILE A 159 12.03 -0.03 -6.59
C ILE A 159 13.47 0.54 -6.61
N VAL A 160 14.47 -0.33 -6.55
CA VAL A 160 15.88 0.02 -6.69
C VAL A 160 16.52 -0.84 -7.77
N ASP A 161 17.48 -0.27 -8.49
CA ASP A 161 18.28 -1.01 -9.46
C ASP A 161 19.61 -1.49 -8.85
N LEU A 162 20.38 -2.25 -9.64
CA LEU A 162 21.69 -2.78 -9.23
C LEU A 162 22.72 -1.68 -8.90
N ASN A 163 22.49 -0.45 -9.34
CA ASN A 163 23.35 0.70 -9.10
C ASN A 163 22.89 1.53 -7.90
N GLY A 164 21.86 1.09 -7.15
CA GLY A 164 21.32 1.84 -6.02
C GLY A 164 20.53 3.09 -6.43
N MET A 165 19.96 3.08 -7.62
CA MET A 165 19.06 4.14 -8.08
C MET A 165 17.62 3.76 -7.77
N VAL A 166 16.83 4.73 -7.30
CA VAL A 166 15.37 4.54 -7.15
C VAL A 166 14.74 4.62 -8.54
N VAL A 167 14.03 3.55 -8.91
CA VAL A 167 13.35 3.44 -10.20
C VAL A 167 11.92 3.96 -10.07
N MET A 168 11.62 5.05 -10.76
CA MET A 168 10.25 5.63 -10.77
C MET A 168 9.38 4.91 -11.79
N PRO A 169 8.24 4.31 -11.40
CA PRO A 169 7.28 3.78 -12.36
C PRO A 169 6.69 4.92 -13.21
N GLU A 170 6.46 4.64 -14.49
CA GLU A 170 5.92 5.66 -15.42
C GLU A 170 4.50 6.09 -15.05
N SER A 171 3.68 5.17 -14.51
CA SER A 171 2.28 5.44 -14.18
C SER A 171 1.72 4.36 -13.25
N GLY A 172 0.46 4.56 -12.82
CA GLY A 172 -0.29 3.58 -12.03
C GLY A 172 -0.18 3.80 -10.53
N PRO A 173 -0.77 2.91 -9.72
CA PRO A 173 -0.77 3.06 -8.27
C PRO A 173 0.63 2.98 -7.66
N GLU A 174 1.57 2.27 -8.29
CA GLU A 174 2.97 2.18 -7.85
C GLU A 174 3.68 3.55 -7.93
N ALA A 175 3.47 4.30 -9.01
CA ALA A 175 4.01 5.66 -9.14
C ALA A 175 3.51 6.56 -8.01
N THR A 176 2.20 6.55 -7.75
CA THR A 176 1.58 7.32 -6.66
C THR A 176 2.14 6.92 -5.29
N LEU A 177 2.26 5.62 -5.02
CA LEU A 177 2.79 5.12 -3.74
C LEU A 177 4.25 5.54 -3.54
N LEU A 178 5.08 5.49 -4.59
CA LEU A 178 6.48 5.89 -4.50
C LEU A 178 6.63 7.40 -4.32
N GLU A 179 5.92 8.22 -5.09
CA GLU A 179 5.91 9.67 -4.93
C GLU A 179 5.56 10.08 -3.50
N LEU A 180 4.48 9.53 -2.92
CA LEU A 180 4.07 9.81 -1.56
C LEU A 180 5.06 9.29 -0.50
N THR A 181 5.79 8.21 -0.82
CA THR A 181 6.88 7.73 0.03
C THR A 181 8.04 8.72 0.06
N LEU A 182 8.34 9.37 -1.07
CA LEU A 182 9.47 10.28 -1.22
C LEU A 182 9.19 11.71 -0.70
N ALA A 183 7.93 12.11 -0.67
CA ALA A 183 7.49 13.40 -0.10
C ALA A 183 7.76 13.50 1.42
#